data_418f64a8a1452e65ddef0a0b38662897
#
_entry.id   418f64a8a1452e65ddef0a0b38662897
#
_cell.length_a   1.000
_cell.length_b   1.000
_cell.length_c   1.000
_cell.angle_alpha   90.00
_cell.angle_beta   90.00
_cell.angle_gamma   90.00
#
_symmetry.space_group_name_H-M   'P 1'
#
loop_
_entity.id
_entity.type
_entity.pdbx_description
1 polymer ?
#
loop_
_entity_poly.entity_id
_entity_poly.type
_entity_poly.pdbx_seq_one_letter_code
_entity_poly.pdbx_strand_id
1 'polypeptide(L)'
;LIHGIKPDGKAQVTVEYVNGKPKRVKNIVVSVQHDKDKDLDVLKSEIIAEVLHPVFTKFPFDGDTEILVNPSGRFVEGGPKADTGLTGRKLMVDTYGGLGAHGGGAFSGKDPTKVDRSGAYMARCIAKNIVFAELADECQVAISYAIGKADPVAVQIDTFGTGKVSDEVLAKAVNDVFHMRPAAIIN
;
A
#
# COMPACT_ATOMS: atom_id res chain seq x y z
N LEU A 1 19.66 1.29 -19.21
CA LEU A 1 20.20 1.42 -17.83
C LEU A 1 20.79 2.80 -17.65
N ILE A 2 20.37 3.51 -16.62
CA ILE A 2 20.83 4.86 -16.31
C ILE A 2 22.15 4.77 -15.54
N HIS A 3 23.20 5.38 -16.09
CA HIS A 3 24.50 5.42 -15.45
C HIS A 3 24.57 6.49 -14.34
N GLY A 4 25.34 6.21 -13.29
CA GLY A 4 25.56 7.15 -12.18
C GLY A 4 24.41 7.25 -11.18
N ILE A 5 23.43 6.35 -11.21
CA ILE A 5 22.43 6.21 -10.13
C ILE A 5 22.92 5.20 -9.08
N LYS A 6 22.41 5.36 -7.86
CA LYS A 6 22.69 4.51 -6.69
C LYS A 6 21.39 3.95 -6.12
N PRO A 7 21.44 2.96 -5.22
CA PRO A 7 20.27 2.15 -4.87
C PRO A 7 19.23 2.81 -3.97
N ASP A 8 19.46 4.01 -3.43
CA ASP A 8 18.48 4.70 -2.60
C ASP A 8 17.56 5.59 -3.42
N GLY A 9 16.27 5.57 -3.14
CA GLY A 9 15.30 6.38 -3.85
C GLY A 9 13.89 6.27 -3.29
N LYS A 10 13.05 7.19 -3.79
CA LYS A 10 11.61 7.24 -3.51
C LYS A 10 10.86 7.59 -4.78
N ALA A 11 9.65 7.08 -4.91
CA ALA A 11 8.71 7.49 -5.93
C ALA A 11 7.35 7.77 -5.31
N GLN A 12 6.66 8.79 -5.82
CA GLN A 12 5.30 9.12 -5.46
C GLN A 12 4.53 9.45 -6.74
N VAL A 13 3.32 8.90 -6.86
CA VAL A 13 2.40 9.19 -7.95
C VAL A 13 1.10 9.70 -7.38
N THR A 14 0.65 10.86 -7.84
CA THR A 14 -0.65 11.43 -7.50
C THR A 14 -1.59 11.22 -8.65
N VAL A 15 -2.73 10.54 -8.38
CA VAL A 15 -3.76 10.26 -9.36
C VAL A 15 -5.01 11.05 -9.03
N GLU A 16 -5.56 11.73 -10.03
CA GLU A 16 -6.86 12.39 -9.94
C GLU A 16 -7.97 11.37 -10.13
N TYR A 17 -8.93 11.35 -9.19
CA TYR A 17 -10.13 10.53 -9.25
C TYR A 17 -11.36 11.38 -9.48
N VAL A 18 -12.29 10.89 -10.30
CA VAL A 18 -13.59 11.48 -10.52
C VAL A 18 -14.66 10.40 -10.35
N ASN A 19 -15.60 10.62 -9.45
CA ASN A 19 -16.64 9.64 -9.10
C ASN A 19 -16.05 8.25 -8.76
N GLY A 20 -15.00 8.20 -7.95
CA GLY A 20 -14.33 6.97 -7.52
C GLY A 20 -13.48 6.28 -8.59
N LYS A 21 -13.38 6.81 -9.81
CA LYS A 21 -12.58 6.22 -10.89
C LYS A 21 -11.32 7.03 -11.17
N PRO A 22 -10.17 6.39 -11.41
CA PRO A 22 -8.94 7.09 -11.76
C PRO A 22 -9.14 7.78 -13.13
N LYS A 23 -8.80 9.07 -13.18
CA LYS A 23 -8.96 9.89 -14.38
C LYS A 23 -7.64 10.16 -15.07
N ARG A 24 -6.64 10.65 -14.34
CA ARG A 24 -5.32 10.96 -14.89
C ARG A 24 -4.23 10.96 -13.82
N VAL A 25 -2.99 10.84 -14.23
CA VAL A 25 -1.82 11.09 -13.39
C VAL A 25 -1.61 12.59 -13.30
N LYS A 26 -1.69 13.15 -12.09
CA LYS A 26 -1.55 14.58 -11.88
C LYS A 26 -0.10 14.99 -11.62
N ASN A 27 0.62 14.19 -10.83
CA ASN A 27 1.98 14.51 -10.41
C ASN A 27 2.79 13.22 -10.24
N ILE A 28 4.06 13.26 -10.63
CA ILE A 28 5.04 12.20 -10.43
C ILE A 28 6.28 12.81 -9.78
N VAL A 29 6.66 12.30 -8.62
CA VAL A 29 7.90 12.67 -7.94
C VAL A 29 8.82 11.47 -7.92
N VAL A 30 10.06 11.64 -8.37
CA VAL A 30 11.12 10.63 -8.29
C VAL A 30 12.32 11.26 -7.62
N SER A 31 12.76 10.69 -6.51
CA SER A 31 14.04 11.04 -5.88
C SER A 31 14.94 9.82 -5.95
N VAL A 32 16.12 9.98 -6.56
CA VAL A 32 17.07 8.89 -6.73
C VAL A 32 18.49 9.35 -6.37
N GLN A 33 19.17 8.55 -5.57
CA GLN A 33 20.56 8.75 -5.22
C GLN A 33 21.44 8.62 -6.48
N HIS A 34 22.41 9.50 -6.62
CA HIS A 34 23.27 9.55 -7.81
C HIS A 34 24.70 9.93 -7.47
N ASP A 35 25.60 9.76 -8.42
CA ASP A 35 27.00 10.17 -8.31
C ASP A 35 27.11 11.70 -8.23
N LYS A 36 28.16 12.17 -7.54
CA LYS A 36 28.41 13.59 -7.29
C LYS A 36 28.43 14.42 -8.59
N ASP A 37 28.96 13.84 -9.65
CA ASP A 37 29.19 14.54 -10.94
C ASP A 37 28.03 14.33 -11.93
N LYS A 38 26.97 13.60 -11.54
CA LYS A 38 25.79 13.41 -12.39
C LYS A 38 25.08 14.74 -12.64
N ASP A 39 24.87 15.09 -13.91
CA ASP A 39 24.07 16.23 -14.29
C ASP A 39 22.56 15.95 -13.99
N LEU A 40 21.88 16.91 -13.36
CA LEU A 40 20.50 16.72 -12.92
C LEU A 40 19.48 16.81 -14.06
N ASP A 41 19.75 17.62 -15.09
CA ASP A 41 18.87 17.74 -16.25
C ASP A 41 18.97 16.50 -17.13
N VAL A 42 20.19 15.96 -17.28
CA VAL A 42 20.42 14.66 -17.93
C VAL A 42 19.71 13.55 -17.13
N LEU A 43 19.89 13.52 -15.81
CA LEU A 43 19.22 12.54 -14.95
C LEU A 43 17.69 12.59 -15.10
N LYS A 44 17.11 13.79 -15.10
CA LYS A 44 15.67 13.98 -15.29
C LYS A 44 15.21 13.42 -16.64
N SER A 45 15.93 13.74 -17.71
CA SER A 45 15.60 13.26 -19.06
C SER A 45 15.69 11.73 -19.15
N GLU A 46 16.72 11.14 -18.59
CA GLU A 46 16.89 9.67 -18.55
C GLU A 46 15.79 8.99 -17.72
N ILE A 47 15.42 9.53 -16.56
CA ILE A 47 14.32 8.98 -15.73
C ILE A 47 13.00 9.01 -16.51
N ILE A 48 12.71 10.10 -17.22
CA ILE A 48 11.49 10.20 -18.01
C ILE A 48 11.50 9.15 -19.13
N ALA A 49 12.57 9.04 -19.87
CA ALA A 49 12.67 8.15 -21.04
C ALA A 49 12.75 6.67 -20.66
N GLU A 50 13.62 6.33 -19.71
CA GLU A 50 13.97 4.94 -19.40
C GLU A 50 13.12 4.32 -18.29
N VAL A 51 12.44 5.14 -17.46
CA VAL A 51 11.64 4.66 -16.33
C VAL A 51 10.17 5.01 -16.50
N LEU A 52 9.85 6.32 -16.66
CA LEU A 52 8.44 6.72 -16.62
C LEU A 52 7.68 6.25 -17.85
N HIS A 53 8.20 6.46 -19.06
CA HIS A 53 7.51 6.00 -20.27
C HIS A 53 7.25 4.48 -20.30
N PRO A 54 8.21 3.61 -19.96
CA PRO A 54 7.93 2.17 -19.90
C PRO A 54 6.92 1.76 -18.82
N VAL A 55 6.94 2.41 -17.65
CA VAL A 55 6.04 2.09 -16.52
C VAL A 55 4.60 2.53 -16.80
N PHE A 56 4.43 3.71 -17.40
CA PHE A 56 3.11 4.31 -17.62
C PHE A 56 2.44 3.93 -18.95
N THR A 57 2.76 2.74 -19.50
CA THR A 57 2.17 2.28 -20.77
C THR A 57 0.68 2.00 -20.70
N LYS A 58 0.18 1.47 -19.56
CA LYS A 58 -1.25 1.13 -19.36
C LYS A 58 -2.09 2.31 -18.87
N PHE A 59 -1.49 3.25 -18.20
CA PHE A 59 -2.13 4.45 -17.67
C PHE A 59 -1.22 5.65 -17.91
N PRO A 60 -1.20 6.17 -19.13
CA PRO A 60 -0.23 7.20 -19.54
C PRO A 60 -0.41 8.50 -18.75
N PHE A 61 0.68 9.18 -18.52
CA PHE A 61 0.68 10.58 -18.11
C PHE A 61 0.61 11.49 -19.35
N ASP A 62 0.14 12.70 -19.20
CA ASP A 62 -0.07 13.69 -20.26
C ASP A 62 0.84 14.91 -20.10
N GLY A 63 0.68 15.89 -21.00
CA GLY A 63 1.47 17.13 -21.01
C GLY A 63 1.21 18.03 -19.78
N ASP A 64 0.10 17.84 -19.08
CA ASP A 64 -0.26 18.57 -17.87
C ASP A 64 0.20 17.87 -16.59
N THR A 65 0.83 16.70 -16.72
CA THR A 65 1.40 15.97 -15.58
C THR A 65 2.68 16.64 -15.11
N GLU A 66 2.71 17.06 -13.86
CA GLU A 66 3.91 17.62 -13.26
C GLU A 66 4.92 16.50 -12.92
N ILE A 67 6.12 16.55 -13.50
CA ILE A 67 7.19 15.58 -13.25
C ILE A 67 8.34 16.26 -12.52
N LEU A 68 8.56 15.81 -11.28
CA LEU A 68 9.62 16.29 -10.39
C LEU A 68 10.66 15.19 -10.17
N VAL A 69 11.89 15.43 -10.63
CA VAL A 69 13.03 14.53 -10.38
C VAL A 69 14.03 15.25 -9.48
N ASN A 70 14.35 14.65 -8.34
CA ASN A 70 15.21 15.24 -7.30
C ASN A 70 14.87 16.72 -7.01
N PRO A 71 13.62 17.07 -6.67
CA PRO A 71 13.19 18.46 -6.54
C PRO A 71 13.91 19.25 -5.44
N SER A 72 14.51 18.57 -4.47
CA SER A 72 15.35 19.19 -3.43
C SER A 72 16.80 19.40 -3.84
N GLY A 73 17.15 19.05 -5.07
CA GLY A 73 18.53 19.15 -5.60
C GLY A 73 19.29 17.83 -5.52
N ARG A 74 20.61 17.89 -5.38
CA ARG A 74 21.49 16.72 -5.43
C ARG A 74 21.23 15.75 -4.28
N PHE A 75 21.13 14.47 -4.62
CA PHE A 75 21.00 13.36 -3.67
C PHE A 75 22.20 12.42 -3.81
N VAL A 76 23.32 12.82 -3.24
CA VAL A 76 24.61 12.10 -3.33
C VAL A 76 24.79 11.14 -2.16
N GLU A 77 24.45 11.58 -0.94
CA GLU A 77 24.53 10.74 0.25
C GLU A 77 23.17 10.10 0.53
N GLY A 78 23.15 8.78 0.63
CA GLY A 78 21.94 7.99 0.85
C GLY A 78 22.27 6.59 1.34
N GLY A 79 21.22 5.75 1.42
CA GLY A 79 21.32 4.39 1.89
C GLY A 79 21.65 4.29 3.38
N PRO A 80 22.16 3.15 3.87
CA PRO A 80 22.42 2.90 5.30
C PRO A 80 23.36 3.90 5.97
N LYS A 81 24.22 4.58 5.20
CA LYS A 81 25.12 5.61 5.73
C LYS A 81 24.34 6.85 6.17
N ALA A 82 23.31 7.24 5.42
CA ALA A 82 22.49 8.41 5.73
C ALA A 82 21.36 8.07 6.70
N ASP A 83 20.71 6.93 6.48
CA ASP A 83 19.64 6.40 7.33
C ASP A 83 19.71 4.87 7.31
N THR A 84 20.04 4.27 8.44
CA THR A 84 20.17 2.82 8.56
C THR A 84 18.89 2.10 8.17
N GLY A 85 17.72 2.72 8.42
CA GLY A 85 16.43 2.12 8.21
C GLY A 85 16.12 0.97 9.16
N LEU A 86 14.86 0.68 9.35
CA LEU A 86 14.39 -0.48 10.12
C LEU A 86 13.15 -1.04 9.46
N THR A 87 13.04 -2.37 9.44
CA THR A 87 11.84 -3.08 8.98
C THR A 87 10.62 -2.71 9.84
N GLY A 88 9.47 -2.50 9.19
CA GLY A 88 8.21 -2.19 9.88
C GLY A 88 8.13 -0.76 10.42
N ARG A 89 8.90 0.17 9.89
CA ARG A 89 8.85 1.61 10.22
C ARG A 89 8.07 2.45 9.19
N LYS A 90 7.46 1.79 8.19
CA LYS A 90 6.64 2.42 7.13
C LYS A 90 5.35 1.63 6.91
N LEU A 91 4.59 1.40 7.98
CA LEU A 91 3.41 0.51 7.99
C LEU A 91 2.35 0.89 6.95
N MET A 92 2.09 2.18 6.76
CA MET A 92 1.10 2.64 5.77
C MET A 92 1.58 2.38 4.34
N VAL A 93 2.88 2.55 4.06
CA VAL A 93 3.49 2.22 2.76
C VAL A 93 3.48 0.71 2.52
N ASP A 94 3.75 -0.08 3.56
CA ASP A 94 3.80 -1.55 3.49
C ASP A 94 2.41 -2.17 3.26
N THR A 95 1.32 -1.43 3.47
CA THR A 95 -0.05 -1.92 3.44
C THR A 95 -0.92 -1.19 2.41
N TYR A 96 -1.80 -0.28 2.84
CA TYR A 96 -2.83 0.32 1.99
C TYR A 96 -2.61 1.81 1.67
N GLY A 97 -1.47 2.37 2.06
CA GLY A 97 -1.12 3.75 1.74
C GLY A 97 -2.05 4.82 2.34
N GLY A 98 -2.83 4.47 3.37
CA GLY A 98 -3.81 5.36 4.00
C GLY A 98 -5.23 5.24 3.45
N LEU A 99 -5.47 4.41 2.41
CA LEU A 99 -6.84 4.14 1.91
C LEU A 99 -7.64 3.26 2.88
N GLY A 100 -6.98 2.31 3.52
CA GLY A 100 -7.58 1.45 4.54
C GLY A 100 -6.96 1.68 5.91
N ALA A 101 -7.70 1.38 6.97
CA ALA A 101 -7.21 1.45 8.34
C ALA A 101 -6.10 0.42 8.61
N HIS A 102 -5.24 0.69 9.58
CA HIS A 102 -4.16 -0.19 10.01
C HIS A 102 -4.13 -0.29 11.54
N GLY A 103 -3.97 -1.51 12.06
CA GLY A 103 -3.91 -1.76 13.49
C GLY A 103 -2.59 -1.36 14.18
N GLY A 104 -1.56 -0.99 13.43
CA GLY A 104 -0.26 -0.52 13.93
C GLY A 104 0.81 -1.61 14.05
N GLY A 105 0.48 -2.88 13.86
CA GLY A 105 1.41 -4.00 13.93
C GLY A 105 2.19 -4.22 12.63
N ALA A 106 3.53 -4.21 12.68
CA ALA A 106 4.36 -4.61 11.55
C ALA A 106 4.21 -6.11 11.23
N PHE A 107 4.35 -6.48 9.95
CA PHE A 107 4.24 -7.89 9.52
C PHE A 107 5.59 -8.59 9.43
N SER A 108 6.59 -7.90 8.91
CA SER A 108 7.93 -8.47 8.72
C SER A 108 8.55 -8.92 10.03
N GLY A 109 9.23 -10.07 9.99
CA GLY A 109 9.89 -10.66 11.14
C GLY A 109 8.96 -11.38 12.13
N LYS A 110 7.66 -11.40 11.88
CA LYS A 110 6.67 -12.11 12.69
C LYS A 110 6.29 -13.44 12.06
N ASP A 111 6.27 -14.49 12.85
CA ASP A 111 5.69 -15.76 12.46
C ASP A 111 4.14 -15.72 12.55
N PRO A 112 3.42 -16.73 12.00
CA PRO A 112 1.95 -16.73 11.97
C PRO A 112 1.26 -16.71 13.34
N THR A 113 1.96 -17.03 14.43
CA THR A 113 1.38 -16.99 15.79
C THR A 113 1.14 -15.55 16.27
N LYS A 114 1.75 -14.57 15.61
CA LYS A 114 1.56 -13.15 15.92
C LYS A 114 0.29 -12.64 15.23
N VAL A 115 -0.73 -12.37 16.00
CA VAL A 115 -2.06 -11.97 15.50
C VAL A 115 -2.05 -10.63 14.73
N ASP A 116 -1.10 -9.75 15.01
CA ASP A 116 -0.89 -8.54 14.20
C ASP A 116 -0.75 -8.86 12.71
N ARG A 117 -0.09 -9.99 12.39
CA ARG A 117 0.09 -10.46 11.02
C ARG A 117 -1.04 -11.37 10.57
N SER A 118 -1.30 -12.45 11.30
CA SER A 118 -2.32 -13.44 10.90
C SER A 118 -3.72 -12.84 10.88
N GLY A 119 -4.09 -12.01 11.85
CA GLY A 119 -5.36 -11.30 11.89
C GLY A 119 -5.53 -10.31 10.74
N ALA A 120 -4.49 -9.55 10.39
CA ALA A 120 -4.53 -8.64 9.25
C ALA A 120 -4.68 -9.40 7.92
N TYR A 121 -4.02 -10.55 7.76
CA TYR A 121 -4.17 -11.39 6.57
C TYR A 121 -5.56 -12.02 6.47
N MET A 122 -6.14 -12.43 7.59
CA MET A 122 -7.53 -12.90 7.64
C MET A 122 -8.50 -11.78 7.27
N ALA A 123 -8.35 -10.59 7.83
CA ALA A 123 -9.17 -9.43 7.48
C ALA A 123 -9.10 -9.11 5.97
N ARG A 124 -7.91 -9.16 5.39
CA ARG A 124 -7.71 -9.03 3.94
C ARG A 124 -8.41 -10.13 3.16
N CYS A 125 -8.31 -11.38 3.62
CA CYS A 125 -8.95 -12.52 2.99
C CYS A 125 -10.49 -12.34 2.98
N ILE A 126 -11.07 -11.97 4.11
CA ILE A 126 -12.51 -11.73 4.24
C ILE A 126 -12.95 -10.59 3.29
N ALA A 127 -12.28 -9.44 3.33
CA ALA A 127 -12.61 -8.30 2.48
C ALA A 127 -12.58 -8.66 1.00
N LYS A 128 -11.54 -9.39 0.56
CA LYS A 128 -11.43 -9.89 -0.82
C LYS A 128 -12.56 -10.84 -1.20
N ASN A 129 -12.96 -11.73 -0.30
CA ASN A 129 -14.05 -12.66 -0.59
C ASN A 129 -15.40 -11.93 -0.73
N ILE A 130 -15.67 -10.92 0.10
CA ILE A 130 -16.88 -10.10 -0.01
C ILE A 130 -16.97 -9.42 -1.37
N VAL A 131 -15.88 -8.76 -1.80
CA VAL A 131 -15.82 -8.07 -3.09
C VAL A 131 -15.85 -9.06 -4.25
N PHE A 132 -15.11 -10.17 -4.16
CA PHE A 132 -15.08 -11.19 -5.22
C PHE A 132 -16.43 -11.93 -5.39
N ALA A 133 -17.20 -12.05 -4.32
CA ALA A 133 -18.57 -12.55 -4.35
C ALA A 133 -19.60 -11.50 -4.83
N GLU A 134 -19.12 -10.33 -5.27
CA GLU A 134 -19.96 -9.23 -5.73
C GLU A 134 -20.98 -8.75 -4.71
N LEU A 135 -20.70 -8.90 -3.42
CA LEU A 135 -21.56 -8.43 -2.33
C LEU A 135 -21.36 -6.95 -2.01
N ALA A 136 -20.23 -6.39 -2.38
CA ALA A 136 -19.89 -4.97 -2.33
C ALA A 136 -18.82 -4.64 -3.37
N ASP A 137 -18.71 -3.37 -3.77
CA ASP A 137 -17.64 -2.89 -4.66
C ASP A 137 -16.35 -2.61 -3.87
N GLU A 138 -16.50 -2.17 -2.62
CA GLU A 138 -15.40 -1.88 -1.69
C GLU A 138 -15.72 -2.51 -0.33
N CYS A 139 -14.67 -2.95 0.39
CA CYS A 139 -14.85 -3.52 1.71
C CYS A 139 -13.62 -3.31 2.60
N GLN A 140 -13.86 -2.81 3.80
CA GLN A 140 -12.89 -2.78 4.89
C GLN A 140 -13.35 -3.70 6.00
N VAL A 141 -12.41 -4.49 6.54
CA VAL A 141 -12.67 -5.42 7.66
C VAL A 141 -11.73 -5.09 8.80
N ALA A 142 -12.30 -4.89 9.99
CA ALA A 142 -11.55 -4.77 11.24
C ALA A 142 -11.87 -5.94 12.16
N ILE A 143 -10.82 -6.59 12.67
CA ILE A 143 -10.94 -7.69 13.64
C ILE A 143 -10.18 -7.29 14.89
N SER A 144 -10.86 -7.32 16.03
CA SER A 144 -10.26 -7.00 17.33
C SER A 144 -10.05 -8.26 18.15
N TYR A 145 -8.86 -8.39 18.74
CA TYR A 145 -8.50 -9.49 19.62
C TYR A 145 -8.15 -8.99 21.02
N ALA A 146 -8.34 -9.84 22.02
CA ALA A 146 -7.88 -9.60 23.38
C ALA A 146 -6.92 -10.71 23.79
N ILE A 147 -5.81 -10.35 24.44
CA ILE A 147 -4.86 -11.31 24.97
C ILE A 147 -5.59 -12.25 25.95
N GLY A 148 -5.35 -13.56 25.81
CA GLY A 148 -6.01 -14.59 26.61
C GLY A 148 -7.38 -15.06 26.09
N LYS A 149 -7.90 -14.46 25.00
CA LYS A 149 -9.10 -14.94 24.29
C LYS A 149 -8.75 -15.44 22.91
N ALA A 150 -9.19 -16.65 22.57
CA ALA A 150 -8.97 -17.22 21.24
C ALA A 150 -9.91 -16.61 20.18
N ASP A 151 -11.15 -16.37 20.54
CA ASP A 151 -12.14 -15.76 19.65
C ASP A 151 -11.94 -14.24 19.57
N PRO A 152 -12.16 -13.63 18.39
CA PRO A 152 -12.22 -12.17 18.28
C PRO A 152 -13.24 -11.57 19.27
N VAL A 153 -12.95 -10.40 19.79
CA VAL A 153 -13.89 -9.66 20.64
C VAL A 153 -14.83 -8.78 19.80
N ALA A 154 -14.43 -8.44 18.57
CA ALA A 154 -15.26 -7.71 17.62
C ALA A 154 -14.82 -8.00 16.19
N VAL A 155 -15.78 -8.02 15.27
CA VAL A 155 -15.59 -8.02 13.82
C VAL A 155 -16.47 -6.92 13.25
N GLN A 156 -15.86 -5.99 12.52
CA GLN A 156 -16.56 -4.89 11.89
C GLN A 156 -16.34 -4.95 10.38
N ILE A 157 -17.40 -4.77 9.64
CA ILE A 157 -17.42 -4.62 8.18
C ILE A 157 -17.83 -3.19 7.85
N ASP A 158 -17.19 -2.60 6.87
CA ASP A 158 -17.60 -1.33 6.25
C ASP A 158 -17.47 -1.48 4.74
N THR A 159 -18.60 -1.40 4.06
CA THR A 159 -18.68 -1.47 2.59
C THR A 159 -18.74 -0.09 1.95
N PHE A 160 -18.58 0.98 2.73
CA PHE A 160 -18.63 2.38 2.24
C PHE A 160 -19.93 2.68 1.47
N GLY A 161 -21.04 2.03 1.85
CA GLY A 161 -22.34 2.17 1.20
C GLY A 161 -22.49 1.43 -0.13
N THR A 162 -21.51 0.62 -0.54
CA THR A 162 -21.56 -0.17 -1.79
C THR A 162 -22.14 -1.58 -1.59
N GLY A 163 -22.48 -1.96 -0.35
CA GLY A 163 -22.98 -3.27 -0.01
C GLY A 163 -24.36 -3.56 -0.59
N LYS A 164 -24.56 -4.78 -1.14
CA LYS A 164 -25.88 -5.27 -1.59
C LYS A 164 -26.79 -5.67 -0.44
N VAL A 165 -26.22 -5.89 0.74
CA VAL A 165 -26.90 -6.11 2.02
C VAL A 165 -26.21 -5.24 3.07
N SER A 166 -26.82 -5.11 4.26
CA SER A 166 -26.22 -4.28 5.31
C SER A 166 -24.92 -4.87 5.86
N ASP A 167 -24.06 -4.00 6.38
CA ASP A 167 -22.77 -4.41 6.95
C ASP A 167 -22.95 -5.35 8.15
N GLU A 168 -24.06 -5.23 8.92
CA GLU A 168 -24.38 -6.15 10.03
C GLU A 168 -24.71 -7.56 9.52
N VAL A 169 -25.40 -7.68 8.39
CA VAL A 169 -25.68 -8.98 7.75
C VAL A 169 -24.40 -9.61 7.26
N LEU A 170 -23.51 -8.83 6.64
CA LEU A 170 -22.19 -9.30 6.21
C LEU A 170 -21.34 -9.74 7.42
N ALA A 171 -21.32 -8.95 8.49
CA ALA A 171 -20.56 -9.29 9.69
C ALA A 171 -21.03 -10.59 10.32
N LYS A 172 -22.36 -10.86 10.33
CA LYS A 172 -22.92 -12.14 10.79
C LYS A 172 -22.47 -13.28 9.89
N ALA A 173 -22.60 -13.15 8.57
CA ALA A 173 -22.20 -14.17 7.62
C ALA A 173 -20.69 -14.48 7.72
N VAL A 174 -19.86 -13.45 7.92
CA VAL A 174 -18.41 -13.60 8.13
C VAL A 174 -18.11 -14.43 9.39
N ASN A 175 -18.81 -14.17 10.49
CA ASN A 175 -18.64 -14.95 11.73
C ASN A 175 -19.10 -16.42 11.58
N ASP A 176 -20.08 -16.69 10.71
CA ASP A 176 -20.57 -18.05 10.46
C ASP A 176 -19.64 -18.84 9.52
N VAL A 177 -18.96 -18.16 8.58
CA VAL A 177 -18.15 -18.78 7.53
C VAL A 177 -16.66 -18.86 7.85
N PHE A 178 -16.11 -17.82 8.47
CA PHE A 178 -14.66 -17.70 8.71
C PHE A 178 -14.28 -18.08 10.13
N HIS A 179 -13.34 -18.99 10.27
CA HIS A 179 -12.73 -19.35 11.55
C HIS A 179 -11.59 -18.39 11.88
N MET A 180 -11.90 -17.34 12.66
CA MET A 180 -10.97 -16.24 12.95
C MET A 180 -10.11 -16.45 14.22
N ARG A 181 -10.15 -17.65 14.85
CA ARG A 181 -9.22 -17.99 15.94
C ARG A 181 -7.79 -18.07 15.38
N PRO A 182 -6.77 -17.55 16.07
CA PRO A 182 -5.39 -17.58 15.56
C PRO A 182 -4.93 -18.97 15.09
N ALA A 183 -5.22 -20.02 15.84
CA ALA A 183 -4.87 -21.40 15.46
C ALA A 183 -5.57 -21.84 14.16
N ALA A 184 -6.82 -21.43 13.95
CA ALA A 184 -7.56 -21.77 12.72
C ALA A 184 -7.09 -20.96 11.50
N ILE A 185 -6.61 -19.75 11.71
CA ILE A 185 -6.01 -18.94 10.63
C ILE A 185 -4.68 -19.54 10.14
N ILE A 186 -3.95 -20.20 11.03
CA ILE A 186 -2.61 -20.76 10.73
C ILE A 186 -2.73 -22.09 9.96
N ASN A 187 -3.75 -22.89 10.23
CA ASN A 187 -4.00 -24.22 9.62
C ASN A 187 -4.70 -24.07 8.26
#